data_5c960025c29b5c0eeb88a5e45f9160e2
#
_entry.id   5c960025c29b5c0eeb88a5e45f9160e2
#
_cell.length_a   1.000
_cell.length_b   1.000
_cell.length_c   1.000
_cell.angle_alpha   90.00
_cell.angle_beta   90.00
_cell.angle_gamma   90.00
#
_symmetry.space_group_name_H-M   'P 1'
#
loop_
_entity.id
_entity.type
_entity.pdbx_description
1 polymer ?
#
loop_
_entity_poly.entity_id
_entity_poly.type
_entity_poly.pdbx_seq_one_letter_code
_entity_poly.pdbx_strand_id
1 'polypeptide(L)'
;DDVTLHFTPDDSTRYDSPFASARDNGRIMATFREFTPRAGSANVTLKLAVEPIRKDIRNMHDRWDRAGWVRLVKPGTAPVELCRFMTAYGGAIEHEVDVTRVLPLLEGYCEFEVFIDTWVSPAWKVEVELAITPQPYGGVDPPHWTRGVFFPDGGLKTEQPATTAQVVIPEGSRRVELALISTGHCTDGQDADEFITKDNVVLVDGQEVFRWRPWRDDCTEFRAVNPYCAKWSDGSWSSDYSRSGWCPGDVTLPEVVDLSVWLTPGSHEIVFLVENIRPANIEGQHGYWRVSGALSGWK
;
A
#
# COMPACT_ATOMS: atom_id res chain seq x y z
N ASP A 1 22.43 7.47 3.30
CA ASP A 1 22.79 6.24 2.57
C ASP A 1 21.57 5.75 1.84
N ASP A 2 21.71 5.56 0.54
CA ASP A 2 20.61 5.10 -0.29
C ASP A 2 20.66 3.55 -0.33
N VAL A 3 19.50 2.94 -0.27
CA VAL A 3 19.37 1.49 -0.40
C VAL A 3 18.47 1.21 -1.58
N THR A 4 18.99 0.57 -2.61
CA THR A 4 18.20 0.12 -3.75
C THR A 4 17.85 -1.35 -3.60
N LEU A 5 16.57 -1.66 -3.77
CA LEU A 5 16.01 -2.99 -3.72
C LEU A 5 15.47 -3.33 -5.10
N HIS A 6 16.03 -4.36 -5.72
CA HIS A 6 15.57 -4.83 -7.02
C HIS A 6 14.65 -6.02 -6.85
N PHE A 7 13.49 -5.96 -7.48
CA PHE A 7 12.47 -7.00 -7.49
C PHE A 7 12.15 -7.39 -8.94
N THR A 8 13.17 -7.83 -9.67
CA THR A 8 13.00 -8.24 -11.06
C THR A 8 13.04 -9.76 -11.15
N PRO A 9 11.99 -10.41 -11.64
CA PRO A 9 12.09 -11.81 -12.01
C PRO A 9 13.00 -11.93 -13.24
N ASP A 10 14.02 -12.76 -13.17
CA ASP A 10 14.77 -13.16 -14.34
C ASP A 10 14.24 -14.48 -14.92
N ASP A 11 14.53 -14.75 -16.19
CA ASP A 11 14.04 -15.92 -16.90
C ASP A 11 14.62 -17.24 -16.37
N SER A 12 15.72 -17.21 -15.62
CA SER A 12 16.43 -18.41 -15.15
C SER A 12 16.22 -18.69 -13.66
N THR A 13 16.22 -17.64 -12.82
CA THR A 13 16.15 -17.76 -11.37
C THR A 13 14.93 -17.09 -10.76
N ARG A 14 14.19 -16.31 -11.54
CA ARG A 14 13.08 -15.42 -11.16
C ARG A 14 13.47 -14.24 -10.28
N TYR A 15 14.74 -14.09 -9.84
CA TYR A 15 15.15 -13.02 -8.92
C TYR A 15 16.58 -12.56 -9.19
N ASP A 16 16.77 -11.28 -9.40
CA ASP A 16 18.08 -10.64 -9.58
C ASP A 16 18.87 -10.46 -8.27
N SER A 17 18.24 -10.72 -7.14
CA SER A 17 18.92 -10.64 -5.85
C SER A 17 19.14 -12.03 -5.27
N PRO A 18 20.37 -12.40 -4.88
CA PRO A 18 20.63 -13.66 -4.21
C PRO A 18 19.91 -13.81 -2.86
N PHE A 19 19.30 -12.71 -2.37
CA PHE A 19 18.54 -12.66 -1.13
C PHE A 19 17.03 -12.55 -1.34
N ALA A 20 16.55 -12.50 -2.58
CA ALA A 20 15.13 -12.44 -2.87
C ALA A 20 14.49 -13.84 -2.81
N SER A 21 13.31 -13.94 -2.23
CA SER A 21 12.48 -15.14 -2.21
C SER A 21 11.10 -14.86 -2.76
N ALA A 22 10.50 -15.85 -3.43
CA ALA A 22 9.13 -15.74 -3.93
C ALA A 22 8.14 -16.42 -3.00
N ARG A 23 7.00 -15.79 -2.83
CA ARG A 23 5.84 -16.33 -2.12
C ARG A 23 4.61 -16.15 -3.00
N ASP A 24 3.52 -16.82 -2.65
CA ASP A 24 2.22 -16.69 -3.31
C ASP A 24 2.32 -16.83 -4.84
N ASN A 25 2.92 -17.95 -5.30
CA ASN A 25 3.12 -18.25 -6.72
C ASN A 25 3.93 -17.18 -7.50
N GLY A 26 4.82 -16.47 -6.82
CA GLY A 26 5.66 -15.44 -7.42
C GLY A 26 5.02 -14.05 -7.47
N ARG A 27 3.85 -13.85 -6.88
CA ARG A 27 3.23 -12.54 -6.75
C ARG A 27 3.87 -11.67 -5.67
N ILE A 28 4.44 -12.30 -4.63
CA ILE A 28 5.20 -11.61 -3.59
C ILE A 28 6.68 -11.93 -3.78
N MET A 29 7.49 -10.90 -3.84
CA MET A 29 8.95 -10.98 -3.83
C MET A 29 9.48 -10.30 -2.59
N ALA A 30 10.43 -10.94 -1.91
CA ALA A 30 11.02 -10.45 -0.68
C ALA A 30 12.53 -10.32 -0.78
N THR A 31 13.07 -9.29 -0.17
CA THR A 31 14.50 -9.10 0.02
C THR A 31 14.78 -8.61 1.43
N PHE A 32 16.02 -8.72 1.85
CA PHE A 32 16.44 -8.40 3.22
C PHE A 32 17.56 -7.38 3.22
N ARG A 33 17.52 -6.48 4.21
CA ARG A 33 18.60 -5.53 4.48
C ARG A 33 18.82 -5.40 5.98
N GLU A 34 20.07 -5.21 6.35
CA GLU A 34 20.45 -4.87 7.72
C GLU A 34 20.78 -3.38 7.79
N PHE A 35 20.11 -2.68 8.69
CA PHE A 35 20.33 -1.25 8.92
C PHE A 35 21.06 -1.05 10.24
N THR A 36 22.09 -0.22 10.20
CA THR A 36 22.76 0.27 11.41
C THR A 36 21.88 1.33 12.07
N PRO A 37 21.68 1.25 13.41
CA PRO A 37 20.97 2.29 14.12
C PRO A 37 21.56 3.67 13.84
N ARG A 38 20.70 4.64 13.56
CA ARG A 38 21.14 6.01 13.24
C ARG A 38 20.97 6.92 14.41
N ALA A 39 21.95 7.81 14.61
CA ALA A 39 21.82 8.94 15.51
C ALA A 39 21.29 10.15 14.71
N GLY A 40 20.22 10.78 15.21
CA GLY A 40 19.65 12.00 14.64
C GLY A 40 18.44 11.75 13.73
N SER A 41 17.76 12.86 13.40
CA SER A 41 16.57 12.88 12.55
C SER A 41 16.95 12.78 11.07
N ALA A 42 16.19 12.00 10.33
CA ALA A 42 16.33 11.84 8.89
C ALA A 42 14.95 11.78 8.22
N ASN A 43 14.89 12.19 6.96
CA ASN A 43 13.76 11.93 6.08
C ASN A 43 14.01 10.61 5.34
N VAL A 44 12.96 9.88 5.07
CA VAL A 44 12.99 8.66 4.27
C VAL A 44 12.04 8.85 3.09
N THR A 45 12.59 8.86 1.88
CA THR A 45 11.83 8.89 0.64
C THR A 45 11.92 7.54 -0.04
N LEU A 46 10.76 6.97 -0.38
CA LEU A 46 10.67 5.78 -1.22
C LEU A 46 10.52 6.24 -2.67
N LYS A 47 11.41 5.78 -3.54
CA LYS A 47 11.26 5.92 -4.99
C LYS A 47 10.87 4.57 -5.55
N LEU A 48 9.81 4.54 -6.32
CA LEU A 48 9.24 3.35 -6.95
C LEU A 48 9.28 3.50 -8.46
N ALA A 49 9.84 2.50 -9.14
CA ALA A 49 9.70 2.35 -10.59
C ALA A 49 9.08 0.99 -10.90
N VAL A 50 8.05 0.97 -11.74
CA VAL A 50 7.38 -0.26 -12.18
C VAL A 50 7.26 -0.26 -13.70
N GLU A 51 7.80 -1.28 -14.33
CA GLU A 51 7.78 -1.43 -15.78
C GLU A 51 7.12 -2.75 -16.20
N PRO A 52 6.22 -2.74 -17.22
CA PRO A 52 5.68 -3.98 -17.76
C PRO A 52 6.75 -4.74 -18.56
N ILE A 53 6.87 -6.05 -18.31
CA ILE A 53 7.70 -6.93 -19.14
C ILE A 53 7.00 -7.16 -20.45
N ARG A 54 7.73 -6.98 -21.55
CA ARG A 54 7.22 -7.12 -22.92
C ARG A 54 7.70 -8.41 -23.53
N LYS A 55 6.81 -9.11 -24.23
CA LYS A 55 7.16 -10.24 -25.11
C LYS A 55 7.81 -9.76 -26.39
N ASP A 56 7.31 -8.64 -26.90
CA ASP A 56 7.84 -7.91 -28.06
C ASP A 56 7.45 -6.42 -27.94
N ILE A 57 7.75 -5.63 -28.96
CA ILE A 57 7.53 -4.18 -28.95
C ILE A 57 6.05 -3.78 -28.77
N ARG A 58 5.10 -4.70 -29.05
CA ARG A 58 3.66 -4.44 -28.99
C ARG A 58 2.91 -5.26 -27.96
N ASN A 59 3.52 -6.38 -27.51
CA ASN A 59 2.88 -7.32 -26.60
C ASN A 59 3.55 -7.29 -25.24
N MET A 60 2.74 -7.10 -24.20
CA MET A 60 3.15 -7.22 -22.81
C MET A 60 2.66 -8.54 -22.23
N HIS A 61 3.35 -9.04 -21.22
CA HIS A 61 2.90 -10.21 -20.48
C HIS A 61 1.62 -9.91 -19.69
N ASP A 62 1.58 -8.78 -18.97
CA ASP A 62 0.38 -8.26 -18.34
C ASP A 62 0.25 -6.77 -18.67
N ARG A 63 -0.94 -6.34 -19.09
CA ARG A 63 -1.22 -4.95 -19.49
C ARG A 63 -2.25 -4.27 -18.61
N TRP A 64 -2.73 -4.98 -17.59
CA TRP A 64 -3.84 -4.51 -16.78
C TRP A 64 -3.38 -3.65 -15.60
N ASP A 65 -4.29 -2.85 -15.07
CA ASP A 65 -4.18 -2.16 -13.82
C ASP A 65 -4.26 -3.16 -12.66
N ARG A 66 -3.11 -3.45 -12.08
CA ARG A 66 -2.98 -4.40 -10.97
C ARG A 66 -2.69 -3.67 -9.68
N ALA A 67 -3.39 -4.05 -8.62
CA ALA A 67 -3.04 -3.59 -7.29
C ALA A 67 -1.67 -4.12 -6.88
N GLY A 68 -0.82 -3.23 -6.38
CA GLY A 68 0.49 -3.57 -5.85
C GLY A 68 0.79 -2.83 -4.56
N TRP A 69 1.73 -3.35 -3.80
CA TRP A 69 2.25 -2.68 -2.62
C TRP A 69 3.73 -2.98 -2.38
N VAL A 70 4.39 -2.06 -1.67
CA VAL A 70 5.69 -2.25 -1.04
C VAL A 70 5.47 -2.21 0.47
N ARG A 71 5.98 -3.19 1.21
CA ARG A 71 5.83 -3.24 2.67
C ARG A 71 7.11 -3.63 3.37
N LEU A 72 7.25 -3.17 4.61
CA LEU A 72 8.27 -3.56 5.56
C LEU A 72 7.68 -4.58 6.54
N VAL A 73 8.35 -5.71 6.68
CA VAL A 73 7.97 -6.77 7.62
C VAL A 73 8.94 -6.80 8.79
N LYS A 74 8.40 -6.74 9.99
CA LYS A 74 9.13 -6.86 11.25
C LYS A 74 8.48 -7.93 12.14
N PRO A 75 9.26 -8.74 12.83
CA PRO A 75 8.70 -9.74 13.76
C PRO A 75 7.80 -9.11 14.83
N GLY A 76 6.67 -9.76 15.13
CA GLY A 76 5.79 -9.40 16.24
C GLY A 76 4.84 -8.23 15.99
N THR A 77 4.77 -7.71 14.76
CA THR A 77 3.78 -6.69 14.34
C THR A 77 3.18 -7.05 12.99
N ALA A 78 2.05 -6.45 12.65
CA ALA A 78 1.58 -6.48 11.27
C ALA A 78 2.61 -5.80 10.35
N PRO A 79 2.71 -6.19 9.08
CA PRO A 79 3.52 -5.47 8.12
C PRO A 79 3.14 -3.99 8.03
N VAL A 80 4.13 -3.12 7.77
CA VAL A 80 3.90 -1.70 7.50
C VAL A 80 3.98 -1.46 6.01
N GLU A 81 2.88 -1.04 5.41
CA GLU A 81 2.86 -0.66 4.01
C GLU A 81 3.56 0.67 3.81
N LEU A 82 4.56 0.67 2.94
CA LEU A 82 5.34 1.84 2.58
C LEU A 82 4.69 2.59 1.42
N CYS A 83 4.13 1.85 0.47
CA CYS A 83 3.52 2.40 -0.72
C CYS A 83 2.48 1.42 -1.28
N ARG A 84 1.26 1.92 -1.54
CA ARG A 84 0.25 1.28 -2.38
C ARG A 84 0.32 1.90 -3.76
N PHE A 85 0.35 1.06 -4.79
CA PHE A 85 0.33 1.53 -6.18
C PHE A 85 -0.62 0.68 -7.04
N MET A 86 -1.01 1.24 -8.16
CA MET A 86 -1.67 0.50 -9.23
C MET A 86 -0.78 0.52 -10.46
N THR A 87 -0.55 -0.63 -11.08
CA THR A 87 0.13 -0.65 -12.37
C THR A 87 -0.71 0.09 -13.40
N ALA A 88 -0.04 0.71 -14.36
CA ALA A 88 -0.74 1.34 -15.46
C ALA A 88 -1.20 0.31 -16.51
N TYR A 89 -2.18 0.67 -17.33
CA TYR A 89 -2.54 -0.11 -18.52
C TYR A 89 -1.38 -0.09 -19.54
N GLY A 90 -0.37 -0.89 -19.26
CA GLY A 90 0.79 -1.13 -20.12
C GLY A 90 1.83 -0.03 -20.18
N GLY A 91 1.74 0.98 -19.35
CA GLY A 91 2.77 1.99 -19.17
C GLY A 91 3.70 1.69 -18.01
N ALA A 92 4.88 2.31 -18.02
CA ALA A 92 5.76 2.39 -16.86
C ALA A 92 5.29 3.52 -15.94
N ILE A 93 5.55 3.38 -14.64
CA ILE A 93 5.28 4.41 -13.64
C ILE A 93 6.51 4.64 -12.77
N GLU A 94 6.66 5.88 -12.34
CA GLU A 94 7.70 6.29 -11.39
C GLU A 94 7.06 7.23 -10.37
N HIS A 95 7.31 6.97 -9.08
CA HIS A 95 6.76 7.77 -7.99
C HIS A 95 7.78 7.97 -6.88
N GLU A 96 7.65 9.10 -6.17
CA GLU A 96 8.35 9.38 -4.93
C GLU A 96 7.33 9.56 -3.81
N VAL A 97 7.52 8.84 -2.69
CA VAL A 97 6.63 8.87 -1.53
C VAL A 97 7.42 9.12 -0.27
N ASP A 98 6.98 10.09 0.54
CA ASP A 98 7.52 10.27 1.88
C ASP A 98 7.07 9.12 2.79
N VAL A 99 8.05 8.34 3.25
CA VAL A 99 7.86 7.24 4.18
C VAL A 99 8.63 7.46 5.49
N THR A 100 8.92 8.71 5.85
CA THR A 100 9.67 9.07 7.06
C THR A 100 9.08 8.47 8.33
N ARG A 101 7.78 8.17 8.35
CA ARG A 101 7.11 7.47 9.46
C ARG A 101 7.73 6.13 9.80
N VAL A 102 8.41 5.46 8.88
CA VAL A 102 9.01 4.15 9.13
C VAL A 102 10.44 4.23 9.64
N LEU A 103 11.02 5.42 9.76
CA LEU A 103 12.39 5.60 10.23
C LEU A 103 12.71 4.81 11.52
N PRO A 104 11.82 4.77 12.56
CA PRO A 104 12.09 4.00 13.76
C PRO A 104 12.17 2.47 13.54
N LEU A 105 11.69 1.98 12.41
CA LEU A 105 11.73 0.56 12.05
C LEU A 105 12.98 0.19 11.24
N LEU A 106 13.69 1.18 10.70
CA LEU A 106 14.90 0.97 9.88
C LEU A 106 16.14 0.77 10.77
N GLU A 107 16.09 -0.28 11.57
CA GLU A 107 17.21 -0.74 12.40
C GLU A 107 17.29 -2.27 12.40
N GLY A 108 18.51 -2.81 12.49
CA GLY A 108 18.76 -4.25 12.44
C GLY A 108 18.23 -4.86 11.14
N TYR A 109 17.74 -6.08 11.26
CA TYR A 109 17.26 -6.85 10.11
C TYR A 109 15.85 -6.41 9.68
N CYS A 110 15.72 -6.03 8.41
CA CYS A 110 14.46 -5.60 7.78
C CYS A 110 14.18 -6.46 6.55
N GLU A 111 12.98 -7.00 6.47
CA GLU A 111 12.47 -7.67 5.29
C GLU A 111 11.57 -6.70 4.52
N PHE A 112 11.85 -6.53 3.22
CA PHE A 112 11.03 -5.74 2.32
C PHE A 112 10.35 -6.68 1.34
N GLU A 113 9.07 -6.45 1.12
CA GLU A 113 8.30 -7.23 0.17
C GLU A 113 7.62 -6.32 -0.84
N VAL A 114 7.56 -6.80 -2.09
CA VAL A 114 6.75 -6.23 -3.16
C VAL A 114 5.73 -7.26 -3.61
N PHE A 115 4.51 -6.80 -3.83
CA PHE A 115 3.42 -7.60 -4.37
C PHE A 115 2.81 -6.89 -5.58
N ILE A 116 2.42 -7.67 -6.58
CA ILE A 116 1.51 -7.24 -7.65
C ILE A 116 0.48 -8.35 -7.86
N ASP A 117 -0.79 -7.99 -7.88
CA ASP A 117 -1.93 -8.92 -8.04
C ASP A 117 -2.07 -9.38 -9.49
N THR A 118 -1.04 -10.05 -9.99
CA THR A 118 -0.97 -10.58 -11.37
C THR A 118 -1.05 -12.10 -11.38
N TRP A 119 -1.64 -12.65 -12.44
CA TRP A 119 -1.67 -14.10 -12.71
C TRP A 119 -0.63 -14.53 -13.74
N VAL A 120 0.20 -13.59 -14.18
CA VAL A 120 1.20 -13.80 -15.23
C VAL A 120 2.59 -13.73 -14.63
N SER A 121 3.49 -14.61 -15.06
CA SER A 121 4.90 -14.60 -14.65
C SER A 121 5.80 -14.93 -15.86
N PRO A 122 6.82 -14.09 -16.14
CA PRO A 122 7.08 -12.78 -15.56
C PRO A 122 6.09 -11.72 -16.08
N ALA A 123 5.78 -10.69 -15.30
CA ALA A 123 4.84 -9.63 -15.70
C ALA A 123 5.42 -8.24 -15.58
N TRP A 124 6.10 -7.95 -14.48
CA TRP A 124 6.55 -6.61 -14.11
C TRP A 124 7.98 -6.62 -13.58
N LYS A 125 8.71 -5.56 -13.85
CA LYS A 125 9.93 -5.21 -13.14
C LYS A 125 9.60 -4.15 -12.10
N VAL A 126 10.08 -4.31 -10.89
CA VAL A 126 9.91 -3.33 -9.82
C VAL A 126 11.27 -2.98 -9.25
N GLU A 127 11.54 -1.69 -9.16
CA GLU A 127 12.70 -1.13 -8.50
C GLU A 127 12.25 -0.21 -7.38
N VAL A 128 12.81 -0.40 -6.20
CA VAL A 128 12.52 0.41 -5.02
C VAL A 128 13.83 0.93 -4.46
N GLU A 129 13.93 2.25 -4.30
CA GLU A 129 15.03 2.92 -3.62
C GLU A 129 14.50 3.58 -2.35
N LEU A 130 15.19 3.39 -1.23
CA LEU A 130 14.98 4.16 -0.01
C LEU A 130 16.11 5.17 0.14
N ALA A 131 15.81 6.44 -0.14
CA ALA A 131 16.72 7.55 0.07
C ALA A 131 16.57 8.06 1.51
N ILE A 132 17.62 7.91 2.33
CA ILE A 132 17.63 8.35 3.72
C ILE A 132 18.55 9.54 3.85
N THR A 133 17.97 10.73 4.03
CA THR A 133 18.70 12.00 4.06
C THR A 133 18.61 12.65 5.44
N PRO A 134 19.71 13.20 5.99
CA PRO A 134 19.65 13.95 7.24
C PRO A 134 18.65 15.09 7.13
N GLN A 135 17.84 15.29 8.17
CA GLN A 135 16.93 16.44 8.22
C GLN A 135 17.70 17.74 8.41
N PRO A 136 17.32 18.84 7.73
CA PRO A 136 17.82 20.14 8.04
C PRO A 136 17.39 20.58 9.46
N TYR A 137 18.17 21.46 10.06
CA TYR A 137 17.84 22.03 11.37
C TYR A 137 16.44 22.68 11.35
N GLY A 138 15.57 22.28 12.30
CA GLY A 138 14.20 22.77 12.36
C GLY A 138 13.20 22.00 11.50
N GLY A 139 13.57 20.86 10.93
CA GLY A 139 12.66 19.93 10.26
C GLY A 139 11.64 19.31 11.23
N VAL A 140 10.61 18.69 10.67
CA VAL A 140 9.59 17.98 11.47
C VAL A 140 10.20 16.72 12.06
N ASP A 141 10.18 16.56 13.37
CA ASP A 141 10.71 15.38 14.03
C ASP A 141 10.00 14.10 13.52
N PRO A 142 10.74 13.06 13.14
CA PRO A 142 10.16 11.76 12.83
C PRO A 142 9.53 11.17 14.10
N PRO A 143 8.62 10.19 13.96
CA PRO A 143 8.06 9.52 15.13
C PRO A 143 9.15 8.79 15.92
N HIS A 144 8.96 8.68 17.23
CA HIS A 144 9.85 7.92 18.12
C HIS A 144 9.63 6.42 18.01
N TRP A 145 8.42 6.02 17.61
CA TRP A 145 8.06 4.62 17.36
C TRP A 145 7.02 4.52 16.25
N THR A 146 7.06 3.40 15.54
CA THR A 146 6.07 3.02 14.53
C THR A 146 5.77 1.54 14.66
N ARG A 147 4.51 1.16 14.40
CA ARG A 147 4.03 -0.22 14.47
C ARG A 147 2.97 -0.46 13.42
N GLY A 148 3.07 -1.58 12.68
CA GLY A 148 1.97 -2.09 11.86
C GLY A 148 0.83 -2.59 12.74
N VAL A 149 -0.40 -2.26 12.34
CA VAL A 149 -1.64 -2.59 13.06
C VAL A 149 -2.51 -3.54 12.24
N PHE A 150 -2.76 -3.19 10.98
CA PHE A 150 -3.62 -3.96 10.08
C PHE A 150 -2.90 -4.27 8.78
N PHE A 151 -3.02 -5.49 8.34
CA PHE A 151 -2.69 -5.93 6.98
C PHE A 151 -3.38 -7.28 6.72
N PRO A 152 -4.72 -7.31 6.59
CA PRO A 152 -5.44 -8.56 6.38
C PRO A 152 -5.11 -9.16 5.01
N ASP A 153 -4.65 -10.40 5.00
CA ASP A 153 -4.38 -11.14 3.78
C ASP A 153 -5.67 -11.32 2.96
N GLY A 154 -5.60 -11.03 1.66
CA GLY A 154 -6.74 -11.10 0.76
C GLY A 154 -7.77 -9.97 0.92
N GLY A 155 -7.53 -9.00 1.82
CA GLY A 155 -8.42 -7.86 2.06
C GLY A 155 -9.69 -8.17 2.84
N LEU A 156 -10.51 -7.14 3.06
CA LEU A 156 -11.83 -7.25 3.70
C LEU A 156 -12.90 -7.60 2.66
N LYS A 157 -13.87 -8.41 3.07
CA LYS A 157 -14.99 -8.90 2.24
C LYS A 157 -16.28 -8.86 3.04
N THR A 158 -17.41 -9.14 2.38
CA THR A 158 -18.72 -9.17 3.04
C THR A 158 -18.73 -10.09 4.27
N GLU A 159 -18.07 -11.26 4.17
CA GLU A 159 -18.04 -12.26 5.25
C GLU A 159 -17.09 -11.85 6.39
N GLN A 160 -16.12 -10.99 6.11
CA GLN A 160 -15.17 -10.44 7.06
C GLN A 160 -14.94 -8.96 6.77
N PRO A 161 -15.90 -8.08 7.09
CA PRO A 161 -15.83 -6.66 6.74
C PRO A 161 -14.93 -5.85 7.66
N ALA A 162 -14.37 -6.45 8.71
CA ALA A 162 -13.56 -5.78 9.72
C ALA A 162 -12.26 -6.53 10.03
N THR A 163 -11.29 -5.78 10.52
CA THR A 163 -10.05 -6.30 11.12
C THR A 163 -9.82 -5.61 12.46
N THR A 164 -9.26 -6.33 13.42
CA THR A 164 -9.07 -5.86 14.80
C THR A 164 -7.62 -6.05 15.23
N ALA A 165 -7.11 -5.10 15.98
CA ALA A 165 -5.79 -5.20 16.59
C ALA A 165 -5.82 -4.75 18.05
N GLN A 166 -5.09 -5.47 18.91
CA GLN A 166 -4.75 -5.03 20.25
C GLN A 166 -3.40 -4.33 20.20
N VAL A 167 -3.33 -3.12 20.71
CA VAL A 167 -2.13 -2.29 20.69
C VAL A 167 -1.79 -1.80 22.09
N VAL A 168 -0.50 -1.62 22.35
CA VAL A 168 -0.04 -0.98 23.56
C VAL A 168 0.66 0.31 23.18
N ILE A 169 0.13 1.42 23.66
CA ILE A 169 0.71 2.75 23.46
C ILE A 169 1.78 2.99 24.53
N PRO A 170 3.04 3.26 24.12
CA PRO A 170 4.12 3.47 25.06
C PRO A 170 3.92 4.67 25.98
N GLU A 171 4.41 4.56 27.19
CA GLU A 171 4.47 5.67 28.14
C GLU A 171 5.21 6.89 27.55
N GLY A 172 4.69 8.09 27.84
CA GLY A 172 5.24 9.35 27.36
C GLY A 172 4.88 9.69 25.91
N SER A 173 4.07 8.88 25.23
CA SER A 173 3.51 9.26 23.93
C SER A 173 2.54 10.42 24.09
N ARG A 174 2.80 11.53 23.39
CA ARG A 174 1.98 12.77 23.43
C ARG A 174 1.13 12.95 22.18
N ARG A 175 1.64 12.45 21.06
CA ARG A 175 0.95 12.44 19.78
C ARG A 175 0.97 11.02 19.24
N VAL A 176 -0.17 10.52 18.81
CA VAL A 176 -0.33 9.19 18.18
C VAL A 176 -1.19 9.35 16.94
N GLU A 177 -0.64 8.95 15.80
CA GLU A 177 -1.33 9.01 14.52
C GLU A 177 -1.47 7.62 13.92
N LEU A 178 -2.62 7.39 13.30
CA LEU A 178 -2.90 6.21 12.48
C LEU A 178 -2.85 6.61 11.00
N ALA A 179 -1.92 6.02 10.26
CA ALA A 179 -1.86 6.11 8.81
C ALA A 179 -2.58 4.91 8.20
N LEU A 180 -3.59 5.15 7.36
CA LEU A 180 -4.48 4.15 6.76
C LEU A 180 -4.41 4.22 5.25
N ILE A 181 -4.29 3.07 4.60
CA ILE A 181 -4.49 2.93 3.15
C ILE A 181 -5.66 1.99 2.94
N SER A 182 -6.65 2.43 2.16
CA SER A 182 -7.81 1.63 1.83
C SER A 182 -8.23 1.84 0.39
N THR A 183 -8.37 0.74 -0.35
CA THR A 183 -8.76 0.75 -1.77
C THR A 183 -9.80 -0.33 -2.04
N GLY A 184 -10.90 0.08 -2.70
CA GLY A 184 -11.98 -0.82 -3.11
C GLY A 184 -11.72 -1.40 -4.49
N HIS A 185 -12.00 -2.68 -4.65
CA HIS A 185 -11.67 -3.45 -5.85
C HIS A 185 -12.83 -4.34 -6.30
N CYS A 186 -12.69 -4.81 -7.53
CA CYS A 186 -13.60 -5.68 -8.24
C CYS A 186 -14.81 -4.97 -8.82
N THR A 187 -15.19 -5.44 -9.99
CA THR A 187 -16.45 -5.08 -10.65
C THR A 187 -17.27 -6.34 -10.87
N ASP A 188 -18.57 -6.25 -10.66
CA ASP A 188 -19.53 -7.35 -10.80
C ASP A 188 -20.52 -7.10 -11.96
N GLY A 189 -20.16 -6.23 -12.88
CA GLY A 189 -21.06 -5.76 -13.95
C GLY A 189 -22.08 -4.71 -13.47
N GLN A 190 -22.05 -4.33 -12.17
CA GLN A 190 -22.86 -3.30 -11.54
C GLN A 190 -22.00 -2.33 -10.71
N ASP A 191 -20.75 -2.14 -11.14
CA ASP A 191 -19.79 -1.18 -10.56
C ASP A 191 -19.43 -1.46 -9.08
N ALA A 192 -19.50 -2.74 -8.66
CA ALA A 192 -19.16 -3.10 -7.29
C ALA A 192 -17.80 -2.58 -6.89
N ASP A 193 -17.72 -2.15 -5.68
CA ASP A 193 -16.69 -1.59 -4.80
C ASP A 193 -15.50 -0.85 -5.46
N GLU A 194 -15.11 -1.17 -6.69
CA GLU A 194 -14.12 -0.41 -7.45
C GLU A 194 -14.66 0.97 -7.84
N PHE A 195 -15.92 1.03 -8.31
CA PHE A 195 -16.55 2.26 -8.79
C PHE A 195 -17.66 2.79 -7.87
N ILE A 196 -17.89 2.13 -6.75
CA ILE A 196 -18.84 2.56 -5.70
C ILE A 196 -18.14 2.54 -4.35
N THR A 197 -17.75 3.72 -3.87
CA THR A 197 -17.06 3.84 -2.59
C THR A 197 -17.95 3.46 -1.40
N LYS A 198 -17.32 3.04 -0.31
CA LYS A 198 -17.96 2.61 0.94
C LYS A 198 -17.48 3.45 2.11
N ASP A 199 -18.28 3.48 3.18
CA ASP A 199 -17.84 4.05 4.44
C ASP A 199 -16.78 3.13 5.07
N ASN A 200 -15.62 3.73 5.31
CA ASN A 200 -14.51 3.14 6.04
C ASN A 200 -14.48 3.76 7.44
N VAL A 201 -14.48 2.94 8.45
CA VAL A 201 -14.69 3.36 9.85
C VAL A 201 -13.58 2.86 10.74
N VAL A 202 -13.10 3.71 11.62
CA VAL A 202 -12.16 3.36 12.70
C VAL A 202 -12.85 3.47 14.04
N LEU A 203 -12.75 2.40 14.85
CA LEU A 203 -13.18 2.43 16.23
C LEU A 203 -11.96 2.24 17.15
N VAL A 204 -11.96 2.96 18.27
CA VAL A 204 -11.02 2.76 19.38
C VAL A 204 -11.83 2.41 20.61
N ASP A 205 -11.53 1.27 21.24
CA ASP A 205 -12.23 0.77 22.43
C ASP A 205 -13.77 0.75 22.26
N GLY A 206 -14.23 0.40 21.05
CA GLY A 206 -15.63 0.32 20.67
C GLY A 206 -16.28 1.67 20.30
N GLN A 207 -15.57 2.78 20.39
CA GLN A 207 -16.07 4.10 19.99
C GLN A 207 -15.62 4.44 18.56
N GLU A 208 -16.55 4.87 17.70
CA GLU A 208 -16.23 5.42 16.39
C GLU A 208 -15.46 6.75 16.55
N VAL A 209 -14.23 6.79 15.97
CA VAL A 209 -13.33 7.93 16.09
C VAL A 209 -13.03 8.59 14.75
N PHE A 210 -13.23 7.84 13.65
CA PHE A 210 -13.01 8.34 12.30
C PHE A 210 -13.86 7.60 11.29
N ARG A 211 -14.37 8.32 10.27
CA ARG A 211 -15.15 7.79 9.16
C ARG A 211 -14.83 8.58 7.90
N TRP A 212 -14.55 7.88 6.79
CA TRP A 212 -14.38 8.52 5.48
C TRP A 212 -14.77 7.58 4.33
N ARG A 213 -14.82 8.13 3.13
CA ARG A 213 -15.04 7.37 1.89
C ARG A 213 -13.85 7.56 0.97
N PRO A 214 -12.96 6.56 0.80
CA PRO A 214 -11.87 6.64 -0.16
C PRO A 214 -12.42 6.84 -1.58
N TRP A 215 -12.05 7.93 -2.22
CA TRP A 215 -12.50 8.22 -3.58
C TRP A 215 -11.45 9.03 -4.33
N ARG A 216 -11.26 8.69 -5.63
CA ARG A 216 -10.39 9.41 -6.56
C ARG A 216 -11.20 9.78 -7.80
N ASP A 217 -11.23 11.04 -8.15
CA ASP A 217 -11.91 11.59 -9.34
C ASP A 217 -10.96 12.32 -10.31
N ASP A 218 -9.66 12.22 -10.03
CA ASP A 218 -8.56 12.81 -10.77
C ASP A 218 -7.84 11.82 -11.71
N CYS A 219 -8.40 10.65 -11.97
CA CYS A 219 -7.73 9.57 -12.74
C CYS A 219 -7.41 9.96 -14.19
N THR A 220 -8.05 11.00 -14.74
CA THR A 220 -7.72 11.58 -16.05
C THR A 220 -6.29 12.13 -16.12
N GLU A 221 -5.70 12.52 -14.98
CA GLU A 221 -4.33 13.05 -14.89
C GLU A 221 -3.29 11.99 -15.26
N PHE A 222 -3.62 10.71 -15.06
CA PHE A 222 -2.75 9.57 -15.34
C PHE A 222 -2.94 8.97 -16.74
N ARG A 223 -3.70 9.62 -17.62
CA ARG A 223 -3.95 9.14 -18.99
C ARG A 223 -2.67 8.82 -19.76
N ALA A 224 -1.63 9.62 -19.61
CA ALA A 224 -0.39 9.48 -20.36
C ALA A 224 0.34 8.16 -20.06
N VAL A 225 0.25 7.66 -18.83
CA VAL A 225 0.88 6.38 -18.43
C VAL A 225 -0.01 5.16 -18.69
N ASN A 226 -1.23 5.35 -19.23
CA ASN A 226 -2.21 4.30 -19.53
C ASN A 226 -2.46 4.10 -21.04
N PRO A 227 -1.42 3.86 -21.87
CA PRO A 227 -1.54 3.85 -23.33
C PRO A 227 -2.42 2.74 -23.90
N TYR A 228 -2.65 1.67 -23.14
CA TYR A 228 -3.38 0.47 -23.58
C TYR A 228 -4.74 0.29 -22.90
N CYS A 229 -5.23 1.30 -22.19
CA CYS A 229 -6.59 1.26 -21.66
C CYS A 229 -7.65 1.26 -22.80
N ALA A 230 -8.81 0.68 -22.51
CA ALA A 230 -9.88 0.62 -23.48
C ALA A 230 -10.51 2.01 -23.71
N LYS A 231 -10.84 2.31 -24.97
CA LYS A 231 -11.67 3.45 -25.32
C LYS A 231 -13.07 2.96 -25.64
N TRP A 232 -14.06 3.50 -24.96
CA TRP A 232 -15.45 3.15 -25.12
C TRP A 232 -16.11 3.91 -26.27
N SER A 233 -17.28 3.47 -26.70
CA SER A 233 -18.03 4.07 -27.82
C SER A 233 -18.51 5.50 -27.54
N ASP A 234 -18.68 5.88 -26.28
CA ASP A 234 -19.00 7.22 -25.83
C ASP A 234 -17.80 8.19 -25.82
N GLY A 235 -16.60 7.67 -26.14
CA GLY A 235 -15.35 8.42 -26.18
C GLY A 235 -14.57 8.43 -24.85
N SER A 236 -15.13 7.92 -23.77
CA SER A 236 -14.44 7.77 -22.49
C SER A 236 -13.37 6.68 -22.54
N TRP A 237 -12.46 6.71 -21.55
CA TRP A 237 -11.39 5.72 -21.44
C TRP A 237 -11.49 5.00 -20.10
N SER A 238 -11.21 3.70 -20.08
CA SER A 238 -11.32 2.90 -18.87
C SER A 238 -10.41 3.36 -17.73
N SER A 239 -9.27 4.00 -18.04
CA SER A 239 -8.37 4.56 -17.04
C SER A 239 -8.86 5.86 -16.40
N ASP A 240 -9.85 6.55 -17.01
CA ASP A 240 -10.30 7.87 -16.56
C ASP A 240 -11.40 7.82 -15.50
N TYR A 241 -12.00 6.64 -15.32
CA TYR A 241 -13.08 6.50 -14.35
C TYR A 241 -12.61 6.71 -12.93
N SER A 242 -13.38 7.49 -12.19
CA SER A 242 -13.20 7.65 -10.74
C SER A 242 -13.35 6.32 -10.02
N ARG A 243 -12.52 6.09 -8.99
CA ARG A 243 -12.44 4.81 -8.27
C ARG A 243 -12.35 4.98 -6.76
N SER A 244 -12.61 3.90 -6.07
CA SER A 244 -12.57 3.81 -4.61
C SER A 244 -11.14 3.85 -4.08
N GLY A 245 -10.56 5.06 -4.00
CA GLY A 245 -9.28 5.35 -3.36
C GLY A 245 -8.03 5.15 -4.23
N TRP A 246 -8.15 4.93 -5.56
CA TRP A 246 -7.00 4.71 -6.43
C TRP A 246 -7.23 5.13 -7.89
N CYS A 247 -6.16 5.30 -8.65
CA CYS A 247 -6.18 5.47 -10.10
C CYS A 247 -5.16 4.56 -10.78
N PRO A 248 -5.43 4.03 -11.98
CA PRO A 248 -4.45 3.27 -12.74
C PRO A 248 -3.20 4.09 -13.03
N GLY A 249 -2.04 3.57 -12.64
CA GLY A 249 -0.75 4.23 -12.87
C GLY A 249 -0.33 5.18 -11.75
N ASP A 250 -1.04 5.22 -10.63
CA ASP A 250 -0.70 6.10 -9.51
C ASP A 250 -0.49 5.35 -8.20
N VAL A 251 -0.01 6.06 -7.20
CA VAL A 251 0.10 5.64 -5.82
C VAL A 251 -1.11 6.09 -5.01
N THR A 252 -1.48 5.31 -4.00
CA THR A 252 -2.47 5.70 -2.99
C THR A 252 -1.74 6.13 -1.73
N LEU A 253 -1.83 7.41 -1.41
CA LEU A 253 -1.27 7.96 -0.18
C LEU A 253 -2.14 7.59 1.03
N PRO A 254 -1.54 7.44 2.22
CA PRO A 254 -2.30 7.13 3.42
C PRO A 254 -3.17 8.31 3.87
N GLU A 255 -4.38 8.00 4.33
CA GLU A 255 -5.15 8.90 5.19
C GLU A 255 -4.53 8.89 6.58
N VAL A 256 -4.24 10.06 7.14
CA VAL A 256 -3.56 10.21 8.43
C VAL A 256 -4.50 10.83 9.45
N VAL A 257 -4.78 10.07 10.50
CA VAL A 257 -5.73 10.45 11.55
C VAL A 257 -4.98 10.64 12.87
N ASP A 258 -5.11 11.81 13.48
CA ASP A 258 -4.62 12.05 14.84
C ASP A 258 -5.58 11.39 15.86
N LEU A 259 -5.10 10.38 16.55
CA LEU A 259 -5.82 9.63 17.56
C LEU A 259 -5.34 9.91 18.99
N SER A 260 -4.56 10.96 19.21
CA SER A 260 -3.91 11.27 20.48
C SER A 260 -4.87 11.37 21.66
N VAL A 261 -6.11 11.81 21.42
CA VAL A 261 -7.12 11.96 22.49
C VAL A 261 -7.76 10.63 22.89
N TRP A 262 -7.70 9.62 22.02
CA TRP A 262 -8.26 8.29 22.27
C TRP A 262 -7.21 7.26 22.63
N LEU A 263 -6.01 7.35 22.03
CA LEU A 263 -4.90 6.42 22.25
C LEU A 263 -3.91 6.98 23.27
N THR A 264 -4.34 7.02 24.53
CA THR A 264 -3.47 7.36 25.67
C THR A 264 -2.51 6.20 26.00
N PRO A 265 -1.42 6.42 26.79
CA PRO A 265 -0.55 5.30 27.20
C PRO A 265 -1.34 4.15 27.85
N GLY A 266 -1.12 2.93 27.39
CA GLY A 266 -1.84 1.75 27.84
C GLY A 266 -2.31 0.85 26.69
N SER A 267 -3.16 -0.12 27.02
CA SER A 267 -3.69 -1.11 26.05
C SER A 267 -5.00 -0.62 25.48
N HIS A 268 -5.14 -0.70 24.14
CA HIS A 268 -6.33 -0.32 23.40
C HIS A 268 -6.67 -1.35 22.33
N GLU A 269 -7.96 -1.44 22.00
CA GLU A 269 -8.45 -2.16 20.84
C GLU A 269 -8.72 -1.18 19.70
N ILE A 270 -8.19 -1.47 18.51
CA ILE A 270 -8.49 -0.70 17.29
C ILE A 270 -9.19 -1.63 16.31
N VAL A 271 -10.35 -1.21 15.82
CA VAL A 271 -11.09 -1.90 14.77
C VAL A 271 -11.15 -1.04 13.53
N PHE A 272 -10.85 -1.64 12.38
CA PHE A 272 -11.10 -1.06 11.07
C PHE A 272 -12.21 -1.82 10.38
N LEU A 273 -13.23 -1.12 9.91
CA LEU A 273 -14.44 -1.69 9.30
C LEU A 273 -14.73 -1.00 7.97
N VAL A 274 -15.10 -1.77 6.95
CA VAL A 274 -15.71 -1.26 5.71
C VAL A 274 -17.17 -1.69 5.67
N GLU A 275 -18.07 -0.72 5.62
CA GLU A 275 -19.51 -0.97 5.64
C GLU A 275 -20.03 -1.33 4.24
N ASN A 276 -20.99 -2.25 4.18
CA ASN A 276 -21.75 -2.58 2.96
C ASN A 276 -20.87 -3.02 1.77
N ILE A 277 -19.80 -3.78 2.04
CA ILE A 277 -19.02 -4.43 0.98
C ILE A 277 -19.95 -5.28 0.12
N ARG A 278 -19.81 -5.20 -1.20
CA ARG A 278 -20.67 -5.91 -2.14
C ARG A 278 -20.52 -7.42 -2.01
N PRO A 279 -21.60 -8.17 -1.71
CA PRO A 279 -21.55 -9.63 -1.64
C PRO A 279 -21.30 -10.26 -3.00
N ALA A 280 -20.91 -11.53 -3.01
CA ALA A 280 -20.71 -12.28 -4.23
C ALA A 280 -22.03 -12.38 -5.04
N ASN A 281 -21.92 -12.14 -6.35
CA ASN A 281 -22.99 -12.39 -7.31
C ASN A 281 -23.04 -13.90 -7.69
N ILE A 282 -23.92 -14.26 -8.58
CA ILE A 282 -24.10 -15.66 -9.04
C ILE A 282 -22.86 -16.23 -9.74
N GLU A 283 -22.00 -15.37 -10.29
CA GLU A 283 -20.74 -15.73 -10.94
C GLU A 283 -19.55 -15.76 -9.96
N GLY A 284 -19.79 -15.47 -8.69
CA GLY A 284 -18.78 -15.42 -7.64
C GLY A 284 -17.93 -14.14 -7.61
N GLN A 285 -18.29 -13.13 -8.41
CA GLN A 285 -17.66 -11.81 -8.36
C GLN A 285 -18.18 -11.07 -7.13
N HIS A 286 -17.27 -10.47 -6.37
CA HIS A 286 -17.60 -9.79 -5.11
C HIS A 286 -16.69 -8.58 -4.91
N GLY A 287 -17.20 -7.57 -4.21
CA GLY A 287 -16.36 -6.46 -3.74
C GLY A 287 -15.37 -6.94 -2.70
N TYR A 288 -14.19 -6.33 -2.68
CA TYR A 288 -13.22 -6.49 -1.60
C TYR A 288 -12.40 -5.22 -1.42
N TRP A 289 -11.88 -5.03 -0.21
CA TRP A 289 -11.11 -3.85 0.16
C TRP A 289 -9.72 -4.26 0.64
N ARG A 290 -8.69 -3.76 -0.01
CA ARG A 290 -7.32 -3.91 0.46
C ARG A 290 -7.02 -2.79 1.44
N VAL A 291 -6.74 -3.17 2.68
CA VAL A 291 -6.52 -2.20 3.75
C VAL A 291 -5.19 -2.44 4.45
N SER A 292 -4.57 -1.37 4.91
CA SER A 292 -3.42 -1.44 5.81
C SER A 292 -3.47 -0.29 6.80
N GLY A 293 -2.83 -0.46 7.94
CA GLY A 293 -2.76 0.57 8.96
C GLY A 293 -1.49 0.47 9.78
N ALA A 294 -0.90 1.62 10.08
CA ALA A 294 0.26 1.74 10.95
C ALA A 294 0.11 2.90 11.93
N LEU A 295 0.42 2.66 13.19
CA LEU A 295 0.51 3.69 14.22
C LEU A 295 1.92 4.26 14.28
N SER A 296 1.99 5.57 14.50
CA SER A 296 3.24 6.28 14.80
C SER A 296 3.03 7.17 16.01
N GLY A 297 4.05 7.28 16.88
CA GLY A 297 3.95 8.07 18.09
C GLY A 297 5.17 8.95 18.36
N TRP A 298 4.91 10.13 18.94
CA TRP A 298 5.89 11.13 19.36
C TRP A 298 5.83 11.33 20.87
N LYS A 299 6.97 11.65 21.47
CA LYS A 299 7.11 11.93 22.91
C LYS A 299 7.06 13.43 23.24
#